data_59b75b5c26811cfffbbe7cafe04fff94
#
_entry.id   59b75b5c26811cfffbbe7cafe04fff94
#
_cell.length_a   1.000
_cell.length_b   1.000
_cell.length_c   1.000
_cell.angle_alpha   90.00
_cell.angle_beta   90.00
_cell.angle_gamma   90.00
#
_symmetry.space_group_name_H-M   'P 1'
#
loop_
_entity.id
_entity.type
_entity.pdbx_description
1 polymer ?
#
loop_
_entity_poly.entity_id
_entity_poly.type
_entity_poly.pdbx_seq_one_letter_code
_entity_poly.pdbx_strand_id
1 'polypeptide(L)'
;MLASYLMSRRARFIAVLIGLGALCGSPAVAQVLKMDYQNNRMSGSLRNGAIDVSAQQQRRINEDGSNVLQPVAVVRVNGNEVGRIVGAEKFGGSPAAVVQIAEMDPANPYPEVLLSSFTGGAHCCNQIQVLTSDRSGQTWREVKLGLFDGGPSPAQDPLGNGQFMIVGDDNRFLYRFDCYACSWAPTRIWQLQGDAFVDVTHRPEFKPLHRRKLQRMAAWFKEKSPGFQNGFLAGYVANKALVGELYDGWDRMIQRYDSSSTWGLEECKGNTDDNGKCLGRQINYSSFPEALRAFLINTGYIKPSGEQ
;
A
#
# COMPACT_ATOMS: atom_id res chain seq x y z
N MET A 1 -27.78 33.88 -83.72
CA MET A 1 -29.11 33.33 -83.45
C MET A 1 -28.91 32.10 -82.53
N LEU A 2 -29.76 32.00 -81.55
CA LEU A 2 -29.95 30.88 -80.57
C LEU A 2 -28.91 30.72 -79.48
N ALA A 3 -29.32 31.26 -78.32
CA ALA A 3 -28.79 31.01 -77.00
C ALA A 3 -29.31 29.63 -76.50
N SER A 4 -28.46 28.84 -75.88
CA SER A 4 -28.86 27.66 -75.15
C SER A 4 -28.54 27.81 -73.66
N TYR A 5 -29.61 27.83 -72.86
CA TYR A 5 -29.59 27.88 -71.42
C TYR A 5 -29.07 26.52 -70.86
N LEU A 6 -28.08 26.55 -70.01
CA LEU A 6 -27.69 25.42 -69.14
C LEU A 6 -27.93 25.80 -67.68
N MET A 7 -29.00 25.20 -67.12
CA MET A 7 -29.31 25.25 -65.70
C MET A 7 -28.37 24.36 -64.91
N SER A 8 -27.53 24.91 -64.07
CA SER A 8 -26.69 24.23 -63.10
C SER A 8 -27.54 23.95 -61.84
N ARG A 9 -27.81 22.68 -61.60
CA ARG A 9 -28.36 22.17 -60.31
C ARG A 9 -27.24 22.13 -59.28
N ARG A 10 -27.28 23.01 -58.29
CA ARG A 10 -26.43 22.98 -57.10
C ARG A 10 -27.02 21.92 -56.15
N ALA A 11 -26.33 20.75 -56.02
CA ALA A 11 -26.54 19.81 -54.94
C ALA A 11 -26.01 20.39 -53.63
N ARG A 12 -26.91 20.56 -52.65
CA ARG A 12 -26.54 20.94 -51.29
C ARG A 12 -26.19 19.66 -50.54
N PHE A 13 -24.90 19.44 -50.29
CA PHE A 13 -24.43 18.42 -49.30
C PHE A 13 -24.65 18.98 -47.91
N ILE A 14 -25.56 18.35 -47.16
CA ILE A 14 -25.71 18.57 -45.74
C ILE A 14 -24.65 17.69 -45.06
N ALA A 15 -23.57 18.28 -44.57
CA ALA A 15 -22.62 17.61 -43.73
C ALA A 15 -23.20 17.45 -42.32
N VAL A 16 -23.59 16.23 -41.98
CA VAL A 16 -23.95 15.87 -40.60
C VAL A 16 -22.65 15.72 -39.83
N LEU A 17 -22.29 16.72 -39.04
CA LEU A 17 -21.24 16.66 -38.04
C LEU A 17 -21.75 15.79 -36.86
N ILE A 18 -21.37 14.52 -36.87
CA ILE A 18 -21.50 13.67 -35.67
C ILE A 18 -20.42 14.14 -34.69
N GLY A 19 -20.80 14.96 -33.74
CA GLY A 19 -19.95 15.35 -32.64
C GLY A 19 -19.66 14.11 -31.76
N LEU A 20 -18.49 13.49 -31.89
CA LEU A 20 -17.95 12.63 -30.85
C LEU A 20 -17.69 13.52 -29.62
N GLY A 21 -18.63 13.56 -28.70
CA GLY A 21 -18.40 14.10 -27.36
C GLY A 21 -17.41 13.17 -26.66
N ALA A 22 -16.12 13.57 -26.64
CA ALA A 22 -15.18 13.00 -25.71
C ALA A 22 -15.70 13.29 -24.30
N LEU A 23 -16.24 12.28 -23.65
CA LEU A 23 -16.46 12.30 -22.21
C LEU A 23 -15.08 12.40 -21.55
N CYS A 24 -14.59 13.64 -21.38
CA CYS A 24 -13.52 13.92 -20.43
C CYS A 24 -14.07 13.60 -19.04
N GLY A 25 -13.98 12.35 -18.63
CA GLY A 25 -14.18 11.97 -17.24
C GLY A 25 -13.19 12.78 -16.40
N SER A 26 -13.70 13.65 -15.53
CA SER A 26 -12.85 14.27 -14.51
C SER A 26 -12.11 13.16 -13.77
N PRO A 27 -10.80 13.32 -13.49
CA PRO A 27 -10.08 12.31 -12.73
C PRO A 27 -10.85 12.04 -11.43
N ALA A 28 -11.11 10.77 -11.16
CA ALA A 28 -11.83 10.36 -9.96
C ALA A 28 -11.02 10.82 -8.74
N VAL A 29 -11.47 11.89 -8.11
CA VAL A 29 -10.84 12.40 -6.89
C VAL A 29 -11.19 11.45 -5.76
N ALA A 30 -10.19 10.78 -5.19
CA ALA A 30 -10.40 9.94 -4.04
C ALA A 30 -10.95 10.76 -2.86
N GLN A 31 -11.98 10.25 -2.22
CA GLN A 31 -12.55 10.86 -1.02
C GLN A 31 -12.07 10.12 0.23
N VAL A 32 -11.60 10.87 1.21
CA VAL A 32 -11.00 10.33 2.44
C VAL A 32 -11.70 10.88 3.67
N LEU A 33 -12.11 9.99 4.56
CA LEU A 33 -12.61 10.28 5.90
C LEU A 33 -11.60 9.73 6.93
N LYS A 34 -11.05 10.62 7.75
CA LYS A 34 -10.26 10.22 8.92
C LYS A 34 -11.15 10.25 10.15
N MET A 35 -11.24 9.12 10.82
CA MET A 35 -11.89 9.00 12.14
C MET A 35 -10.80 9.00 13.21
N ASP A 36 -10.91 9.91 14.16
CA ASP A 36 -9.87 10.15 15.14
C ASP A 36 -10.51 10.69 16.43
N TYR A 37 -10.19 10.07 17.56
CA TYR A 37 -10.70 10.48 18.86
C TYR A 37 -10.18 11.87 19.30
N GLN A 38 -8.93 12.18 18.96
CA GLN A 38 -8.32 13.46 19.33
C GLN A 38 -9.06 14.64 18.70
N ASN A 39 -9.59 14.44 17.48
CA ASN A 39 -10.39 15.43 16.76
C ASN A 39 -11.91 15.23 16.98
N ASN A 40 -12.31 14.40 17.95
CA ASN A 40 -13.70 14.06 18.27
C ASN A 40 -14.52 13.58 17.04
N ARG A 41 -13.85 13.00 16.05
CA ARG A 41 -14.50 12.50 14.83
C ARG A 41 -14.66 10.98 14.90
N MET A 42 -15.77 10.53 15.47
CA MET A 42 -16.07 9.11 15.66
C MET A 42 -16.94 8.53 14.55
N SER A 43 -17.46 9.35 13.66
CA SER A 43 -18.30 8.93 12.53
C SER A 43 -18.21 9.93 11.37
N GLY A 44 -18.71 9.52 10.22
CA GLY A 44 -18.84 10.36 9.04
C GLY A 44 -19.36 9.59 7.84
N SER A 45 -19.49 10.29 6.72
CA SER A 45 -19.90 9.70 5.45
C SER A 45 -19.06 10.22 4.29
N LEU A 46 -18.96 9.40 3.26
CA LEU A 46 -18.37 9.72 1.95
C LEU A 46 -19.35 9.38 0.86
N ARG A 47 -19.27 10.11 -0.27
CA ARG A 47 -20.04 9.81 -1.45
C ARG A 47 -19.22 10.04 -2.72
N ASN A 48 -19.22 9.06 -3.61
CA ASN A 48 -18.61 9.19 -4.93
C ASN A 48 -19.48 8.49 -5.98
N GLY A 49 -20.16 9.29 -6.80
CA GLY A 49 -21.11 8.78 -7.79
C GLY A 49 -22.25 7.98 -7.14
N ALA A 50 -22.32 6.69 -7.50
CA ALA A 50 -23.33 5.75 -6.98
C ALA A 50 -22.98 5.18 -5.60
N ILE A 51 -21.72 5.35 -5.14
CA ILE A 51 -21.22 4.80 -3.87
C ILE A 51 -21.48 5.78 -2.72
N ASP A 52 -22.20 5.31 -1.70
CA ASP A 52 -22.36 5.97 -0.41
C ASP A 52 -21.72 5.11 0.68
N VAL A 53 -20.90 5.71 1.53
CA VAL A 53 -20.30 5.05 2.68
C VAL A 53 -20.68 5.81 3.94
N SER A 54 -21.22 5.10 4.92
CA SER A 54 -21.38 5.60 6.29
C SER A 54 -20.44 4.83 7.20
N ALA A 55 -19.59 5.54 7.94
CA ALA A 55 -18.59 4.94 8.82
C ALA A 55 -18.73 5.46 10.25
N GLN A 56 -18.51 4.59 11.22
CA GLN A 56 -18.57 4.94 12.64
C GLN A 56 -17.70 4.01 13.49
N GLN A 57 -17.22 4.53 14.62
CA GLN A 57 -16.64 3.71 15.68
C GLN A 57 -17.79 3.14 16.52
N GLN A 58 -17.90 1.81 16.55
CA GLN A 58 -18.88 1.12 17.37
C GLN A 58 -18.23 0.64 18.66
N ARG A 59 -18.94 0.85 19.77
CA ARG A 59 -18.55 0.25 21.06
C ARG A 59 -19.05 -1.18 21.10
N ARG A 60 -18.18 -2.08 21.50
CA ARG A 60 -18.48 -3.49 21.75
C ARG A 60 -17.98 -3.85 23.15
N ILE A 61 -18.70 -4.72 23.84
CA ILE A 61 -18.26 -5.34 25.08
C ILE A 61 -17.91 -6.77 24.76
N ASN A 62 -16.68 -7.17 25.03
CA ASN A 62 -16.20 -8.52 24.86
C ASN A 62 -16.70 -9.44 25.98
N GLU A 63 -16.53 -10.75 25.81
CA GLU A 63 -16.95 -11.75 26.80
C GLU A 63 -16.29 -11.59 28.19
N ASP A 64 -15.08 -11.03 28.22
CA ASP A 64 -14.33 -10.69 29.42
C ASP A 64 -14.77 -9.34 30.07
N GLY A 65 -15.80 -8.68 29.53
CA GLY A 65 -16.32 -7.40 30.00
C GLY A 65 -15.51 -6.18 29.52
N SER A 66 -14.44 -6.38 28.74
CA SER A 66 -13.64 -5.25 28.20
C SER A 66 -14.43 -4.47 27.15
N ASN A 67 -14.30 -3.12 27.23
CA ASN A 67 -14.85 -2.23 26.21
C ASN A 67 -13.85 -2.04 25.09
N VAL A 68 -14.22 -2.39 23.86
CA VAL A 68 -13.45 -2.15 22.66
C VAL A 68 -14.18 -1.21 21.73
N LEU A 69 -13.41 -0.45 20.94
CA LEU A 69 -13.93 0.35 19.84
C LEU A 69 -13.51 -0.31 18.52
N GLN A 70 -14.46 -0.39 17.61
CA GLN A 70 -14.28 -1.06 16.32
C GLN A 70 -14.85 -0.18 15.21
N PRO A 71 -14.06 0.21 14.22
CA PRO A 71 -14.58 0.99 13.10
C PRO A 71 -15.40 0.08 12.17
N VAL A 72 -16.56 0.56 11.76
CA VAL A 72 -17.44 -0.13 10.82
C VAL A 72 -17.79 0.83 9.70
N ALA A 73 -17.59 0.40 8.45
CA ALA A 73 -18.01 1.12 7.25
C ALA A 73 -19.10 0.32 6.54
N VAL A 74 -20.26 0.93 6.34
CA VAL A 74 -21.39 0.37 5.58
C VAL A 74 -21.41 1.01 4.21
N VAL A 75 -21.36 0.16 3.18
CA VAL A 75 -21.27 0.58 1.77
C VAL A 75 -22.60 0.35 1.06
N ARG A 76 -23.08 1.38 0.36
CA ARG A 76 -24.29 1.32 -0.46
C ARG A 76 -23.99 1.75 -1.88
N VAL A 77 -24.66 1.09 -2.82
CA VAL A 77 -24.67 1.45 -4.24
C VAL A 77 -26.09 1.81 -4.64
N ASN A 78 -26.30 3.00 -5.15
CA ASN A 78 -27.64 3.51 -5.47
C ASN A 78 -28.64 3.34 -4.32
N GLY A 79 -28.19 3.52 -3.08
CA GLY A 79 -28.99 3.40 -1.85
C GLY A 79 -29.13 1.99 -1.28
N ASN A 80 -28.77 0.93 -2.01
CA ASN A 80 -28.83 -0.46 -1.55
C ASN A 80 -27.53 -0.86 -0.86
N GLU A 81 -27.60 -1.44 0.34
CA GLU A 81 -26.41 -1.96 1.05
C GLU A 81 -25.83 -3.15 0.27
N VAL A 82 -24.57 -3.03 -0.12
CA VAL A 82 -23.82 -4.06 -0.86
C VAL A 82 -22.78 -4.76 -0.01
N GLY A 83 -22.42 -4.18 1.12
CA GLY A 83 -21.47 -4.79 2.04
C GLY A 83 -21.12 -3.91 3.24
N ARG A 84 -20.35 -4.53 4.13
CA ARG A 84 -19.90 -3.91 5.37
C ARG A 84 -18.48 -4.36 5.66
N ILE A 85 -17.61 -3.41 6.00
CA ILE A 85 -16.24 -3.68 6.44
C ILE A 85 -16.17 -3.42 7.93
N VAL A 86 -15.67 -4.41 8.66
CA VAL A 86 -15.46 -4.33 10.11
C VAL A 86 -13.96 -4.32 10.37
N GLY A 87 -13.44 -3.20 10.87
CA GLY A 87 -12.01 -3.02 11.09
C GLY A 87 -11.50 -3.69 12.34
N ALA A 88 -10.25 -3.46 12.66
CA ALA A 88 -9.60 -4.01 13.84
C ALA A 88 -10.22 -3.49 15.14
N GLU A 89 -10.38 -4.37 16.11
CA GLU A 89 -10.70 -4.00 17.47
C GLU A 89 -9.54 -3.26 18.12
N LYS A 90 -9.86 -2.22 18.86
CA LYS A 90 -8.87 -1.45 19.59
C LYS A 90 -9.13 -1.51 21.10
N PHE A 91 -8.10 -1.97 21.81
CA PHE A 91 -8.04 -1.99 23.25
C PHE A 91 -7.35 -0.72 23.79
N GLY A 92 -8.11 0.14 24.45
CA GLY A 92 -7.57 1.37 25.04
C GLY A 92 -7.12 2.42 24.02
N GLY A 93 -6.73 3.58 24.53
CA GLY A 93 -6.21 4.70 23.74
C GLY A 93 -7.17 5.27 22.71
N SER A 94 -6.66 6.13 21.83
CA SER A 94 -7.47 6.82 20.80
C SER A 94 -7.68 5.94 19.58
N PRO A 95 -8.93 5.59 19.23
CA PRO A 95 -9.20 4.87 18.00
C PRO A 95 -8.85 5.74 16.80
N ALA A 96 -8.21 5.15 15.82
CA ALA A 96 -7.91 5.79 14.56
C ALA A 96 -8.27 4.87 13.40
N ALA A 97 -8.95 5.42 12.41
CA ALA A 97 -9.25 4.72 11.17
C ALA A 97 -9.35 5.70 10.00
N VAL A 98 -9.05 5.20 8.82
CA VAL A 98 -9.22 5.91 7.55
C VAL A 98 -10.19 5.12 6.71
N VAL A 99 -11.23 5.78 6.20
CA VAL A 99 -12.12 5.26 5.16
C VAL A 99 -11.88 6.06 3.89
N GLN A 100 -11.82 5.38 2.76
CA GLN A 100 -11.58 6.02 1.48
C GLN A 100 -12.43 5.37 0.40
N ILE A 101 -12.96 6.20 -0.52
CA ILE A 101 -13.48 5.72 -1.80
C ILE A 101 -12.45 6.08 -2.86
N ALA A 102 -11.90 5.08 -3.55
CA ALA A 102 -10.85 5.27 -4.56
C ALA A 102 -10.92 4.18 -5.63
N GLU A 103 -10.57 4.54 -6.86
CA GLU A 103 -10.41 3.58 -7.95
C GLU A 103 -9.14 2.76 -7.76
N MET A 104 -9.28 1.48 -7.39
CA MET A 104 -8.15 0.58 -7.14
C MET A 104 -8.03 -0.54 -8.18
N ASP A 105 -9.17 -1.00 -8.73
CA ASP A 105 -9.22 -1.99 -9.81
C ASP A 105 -10.13 -1.53 -10.97
N PRO A 106 -9.59 -0.88 -12.00
CA PRO A 106 -10.38 -0.37 -13.12
C PRO A 106 -11.05 -1.45 -13.98
N ALA A 107 -10.89 -2.74 -13.65
CA ALA A 107 -11.55 -3.83 -14.34
C ALA A 107 -13.00 -4.04 -13.90
N ASN A 108 -13.43 -3.41 -12.80
CA ASN A 108 -14.81 -3.42 -12.32
C ASN A 108 -15.47 -2.03 -12.49
N PRO A 109 -16.81 -1.91 -12.40
CA PRO A 109 -17.51 -0.67 -12.73
C PRO A 109 -17.60 0.36 -11.60
N TYR A 110 -17.14 0.04 -10.39
CA TYR A 110 -17.28 0.90 -9.22
C TYR A 110 -15.95 1.09 -8.49
N PRO A 111 -15.65 2.29 -7.99
CA PRO A 111 -14.49 2.48 -7.13
C PRO A 111 -14.64 1.68 -5.83
N GLU A 112 -13.53 1.28 -5.29
CA GLU A 112 -13.43 0.50 -4.07
C GLU A 112 -13.61 1.35 -2.81
N VAL A 113 -13.99 0.65 -1.73
CA VAL A 113 -14.03 1.24 -0.39
C VAL A 113 -12.97 0.58 0.48
N LEU A 114 -11.98 1.38 0.87
CA LEU A 114 -10.92 0.98 1.78
C LEU A 114 -11.28 1.35 3.21
N LEU A 115 -11.03 0.44 4.14
CA LEU A 115 -10.95 0.70 5.58
C LEU A 115 -9.55 0.32 6.07
N SER A 116 -8.84 1.31 6.59
CA SER A 116 -7.55 1.16 7.26
C SER A 116 -7.73 1.47 8.73
N SER A 117 -7.44 0.54 9.64
CA SER A 117 -7.77 0.65 11.06
C SER A 117 -6.62 0.18 11.95
N PHE A 118 -6.37 0.93 13.03
CA PHE A 118 -5.25 0.71 13.93
C PHE A 118 -5.66 -0.12 15.15
N THR A 119 -4.90 -1.17 15.44
CA THR A 119 -5.17 -2.10 16.55
C THR A 119 -4.81 -1.54 17.95
N GLY A 120 -3.97 -0.51 18.02
CA GLY A 120 -3.64 0.17 19.30
C GLY A 120 -2.27 -0.14 19.89
N GLY A 121 -1.39 -0.86 19.17
CA GLY A 121 -0.01 -1.10 19.61
C GLY A 121 0.87 0.17 19.61
N ALA A 122 2.10 0.07 20.08
CA ALA A 122 3.03 1.19 20.16
C ALA A 122 3.37 1.79 18.76
N HIS A 123 3.54 0.93 17.76
CA HIS A 123 3.81 1.31 16.38
C HIS A 123 3.09 0.38 15.38
N CYS A 124 2.63 -0.78 15.78
CA CYS A 124 1.90 -1.76 15.00
C CYS A 124 0.52 -1.99 15.65
N CYS A 125 -0.51 -2.34 14.97
CA CYS A 125 -0.57 -2.64 13.55
C CYS A 125 -1.74 -1.90 12.91
N ASN A 126 -1.55 -1.53 11.67
CA ASN A 126 -2.60 -1.03 10.79
C ASN A 126 -3.15 -2.19 9.97
N GLN A 127 -4.45 -2.49 10.10
CA GLN A 127 -5.16 -3.49 9.29
C GLN A 127 -5.75 -2.81 8.07
N ILE A 128 -5.50 -3.37 6.88
CA ILE A 128 -6.01 -2.85 5.61
C ILE A 128 -6.99 -3.85 5.00
N GLN A 129 -8.21 -3.37 4.74
CA GLN A 129 -9.32 -4.10 4.17
C GLN A 129 -9.96 -3.27 3.07
N VAL A 130 -10.38 -3.92 1.99
CA VAL A 130 -11.04 -3.27 0.85
C VAL A 130 -12.28 -4.05 0.47
N LEU A 131 -13.40 -3.34 0.28
CA LEU A 131 -14.60 -3.88 -0.33
C LEU A 131 -14.58 -3.54 -1.82
N THR A 132 -14.61 -4.55 -2.68
CA THR A 132 -14.57 -4.42 -4.14
C THR A 132 -15.70 -5.21 -4.78
N SER A 133 -16.12 -4.79 -5.97
CA SER A 133 -17.11 -5.52 -6.77
C SER A 133 -16.45 -6.47 -7.75
N ASP A 134 -17.23 -7.43 -8.24
CA ASP A 134 -16.87 -8.19 -9.43
C ASP A 134 -16.97 -7.32 -10.70
N ARG A 135 -16.54 -7.86 -11.84
CA ARG A 135 -16.60 -7.17 -13.14
C ARG A 135 -17.99 -6.77 -13.58
N SER A 136 -19.03 -7.42 -13.06
CA SER A 136 -20.42 -7.08 -13.36
C SER A 136 -20.97 -6.00 -12.42
N GLY A 137 -20.30 -5.73 -11.31
CA GLY A 137 -20.75 -4.81 -10.26
C GLY A 137 -21.87 -5.35 -9.37
N GLN A 138 -22.25 -6.64 -9.54
CA GLN A 138 -23.37 -7.24 -8.82
C GLN A 138 -22.96 -7.89 -7.50
N THR A 139 -21.78 -8.49 -7.46
CA THR A 139 -21.26 -9.18 -6.26
C THR A 139 -20.14 -8.39 -5.64
N TRP A 140 -20.26 -8.15 -4.33
CA TRP A 140 -19.25 -7.45 -3.55
C TRP A 140 -18.56 -8.38 -2.55
N ARG A 141 -17.29 -8.17 -2.34
CA ARG A 141 -16.48 -8.97 -1.41
C ARG A 141 -15.42 -8.14 -0.72
N GLU A 142 -15.08 -8.55 0.47
CA GLU A 142 -13.98 -7.99 1.23
C GLU A 142 -12.67 -8.69 0.88
N VAL A 143 -11.63 -7.89 0.62
CA VAL A 143 -10.26 -8.34 0.40
C VAL A 143 -9.37 -7.77 1.50
N LYS A 144 -8.64 -8.64 2.20
CA LYS A 144 -7.71 -8.25 3.27
C LYS A 144 -6.28 -8.30 2.77
N LEU A 145 -5.55 -7.20 2.91
CA LEU A 145 -4.12 -7.19 2.58
C LEU A 145 -3.27 -7.69 3.75
N GLY A 146 -3.66 -7.40 4.98
CA GLY A 146 -2.94 -7.84 6.17
C GLY A 146 -2.67 -6.72 7.17
N LEU A 147 -1.66 -6.94 8.02
CA LEU A 147 -1.24 -6.03 9.07
C LEU A 147 0.09 -5.35 8.71
N PHE A 148 0.13 -4.04 8.88
CA PHE A 148 1.30 -3.21 8.57
C PHE A 148 1.74 -2.42 9.79
N ASP A 149 3.01 -2.06 9.82
CA ASP A 149 3.53 -1.12 10.80
C ASP A 149 2.96 0.29 10.56
N GLY A 150 2.88 1.08 11.63
CA GLY A 150 2.35 2.44 11.58
C GLY A 150 0.85 2.55 11.74
N GLY A 151 0.36 3.78 11.64
CA GLY A 151 -1.04 4.13 11.78
C GLY A 151 -1.85 4.00 10.49
N PRO A 152 -3.18 4.22 10.57
CA PRO A 152 -4.06 4.13 9.41
C PRO A 152 -3.67 5.12 8.31
N SER A 153 -3.64 4.63 7.09
CA SER A 153 -3.28 5.42 5.92
C SER A 153 -4.23 5.15 4.74
N PRO A 154 -4.51 6.15 3.90
CA PRO A 154 -5.26 5.93 2.67
C PRO A 154 -4.39 5.25 1.61
N ALA A 155 -5.04 4.62 0.63
CA ALA A 155 -4.41 4.26 -0.63
C ALA A 155 -3.89 5.51 -1.35
N GLN A 156 -2.85 5.36 -2.14
CA GLN A 156 -2.16 6.44 -2.84
C GLN A 156 -2.23 6.20 -4.35
N ASP A 157 -2.14 7.27 -5.11
CA ASP A 157 -1.91 7.22 -6.56
C ASP A 157 -0.43 7.50 -6.85
N PRO A 158 0.43 6.48 -6.84
CA PRO A 158 1.88 6.69 -6.97
C PRO A 158 2.31 7.08 -8.39
N LEU A 159 1.45 6.86 -9.38
CA LEU A 159 1.71 7.15 -10.80
C LEU A 159 1.00 8.40 -11.30
N GLY A 160 0.06 8.96 -10.55
CA GLY A 160 -0.74 10.13 -10.95
C GLY A 160 -1.72 9.83 -12.10
N ASN A 161 -2.14 8.57 -12.25
CA ASN A 161 -3.02 8.13 -13.34
C ASN A 161 -4.46 7.82 -12.89
N GLY A 162 -4.79 8.11 -11.64
CA GLY A 162 -6.12 7.89 -11.06
C GLY A 162 -6.32 6.48 -10.50
N GLN A 163 -5.35 5.56 -10.64
CA GLN A 163 -5.40 4.24 -10.03
C GLN A 163 -4.69 4.24 -8.67
N PHE A 164 -5.44 3.94 -7.62
CA PHE A 164 -4.95 3.94 -6.26
C PHE A 164 -4.42 2.57 -5.85
N MET A 165 -3.32 2.58 -5.09
CA MET A 165 -2.61 1.40 -4.63
C MET A 165 -2.29 1.52 -3.16
N ILE A 166 -2.07 0.39 -2.49
CA ILE A 166 -1.52 0.41 -1.14
C ILE A 166 -0.01 0.58 -1.25
N VAL A 167 0.49 1.64 -0.62
CA VAL A 167 1.92 1.96 -0.54
C VAL A 167 2.31 1.99 0.92
N GLY A 168 3.21 1.11 1.32
CA GLY A 168 3.65 0.97 2.71
C GLY A 168 5.11 0.56 2.80
N ASP A 169 5.62 0.45 4.00
CA ASP A 169 6.96 -0.05 4.26
C ASP A 169 6.95 -1.59 4.44
N ASP A 170 8.03 -2.25 4.10
CA ASP A 170 8.18 -3.70 4.26
C ASP A 170 8.54 -4.04 5.71
N ASN A 171 7.56 -4.44 6.50
CA ASN A 171 7.73 -4.76 7.91
C ASN A 171 8.79 -5.84 8.19
N ARG A 172 9.13 -6.68 7.20
CA ARG A 172 10.14 -7.74 7.36
C ARG A 172 11.53 -7.21 7.66
N PHE A 173 11.80 -5.92 7.37
CA PHE A 173 13.07 -5.24 7.67
C PHE A 173 13.14 -4.72 9.10
N LEU A 174 11.98 -4.51 9.75
CA LEU A 174 11.92 -3.98 11.11
C LEU A 174 12.45 -5.02 12.10
N TYR A 175 13.33 -4.61 12.98
CA TYR A 175 14.01 -5.50 13.95
C TYR A 175 14.85 -6.65 13.33
N ARG A 176 15.01 -6.70 11.99
CA ARG A 176 15.68 -7.85 11.37
C ARG A 176 17.19 -7.83 11.58
N PHE A 177 17.83 -6.66 11.46
CA PHE A 177 19.28 -6.50 11.56
C PHE A 177 19.69 -5.41 12.56
N ASP A 178 18.73 -4.79 13.23
CA ASP A 178 18.96 -3.75 14.22
C ASP A 178 17.64 -3.41 14.95
N CYS A 179 17.69 -2.43 15.87
CA CYS A 179 16.52 -1.94 16.59
C CYS A 179 15.46 -1.37 15.61
N TYR A 180 14.21 -1.22 16.10
CA TYR A 180 13.10 -0.65 15.31
C TYR A 180 13.46 0.71 14.70
N ALA A 181 13.90 1.65 15.54
CA ALA A 181 14.25 3.01 15.09
C ALA A 181 15.53 3.07 14.24
N CYS A 182 16.33 2.00 14.24
CA CYS A 182 17.54 1.84 13.46
C CYS A 182 17.28 1.18 12.10
N SER A 183 16.07 0.67 11.89
CA SER A 183 15.67 -0.04 10.68
C SER A 183 15.05 0.91 9.67
N TRP A 184 15.41 0.75 8.40
CA TRP A 184 14.83 1.50 7.29
C TRP A 184 14.21 0.56 6.26
N ALA A 185 12.93 0.29 6.42
CA ALA A 185 12.21 -0.59 5.52
C ALA A 185 12.09 0.01 4.11
N PRO A 186 12.31 -0.77 3.04
CA PRO A 186 11.98 -0.34 1.68
C PRO A 186 10.49 -0.21 1.50
N THR A 187 10.08 0.64 0.55
CA THR A 187 8.67 0.79 0.19
C THR A 187 8.20 -0.40 -0.61
N ARG A 188 7.05 -0.96 -0.25
CA ARG A 188 6.29 -1.94 -1.03
C ARG A 188 5.02 -1.34 -1.59
N ILE A 189 4.57 -1.89 -2.71
CA ILE A 189 3.40 -1.42 -3.45
C ILE A 189 2.53 -2.63 -3.79
N TRP A 190 1.25 -2.56 -3.42
CA TRP A 190 0.27 -3.59 -3.74
C TRP A 190 -0.86 -3.00 -4.57
N GLN A 191 -1.12 -3.63 -5.70
CA GLN A 191 -2.22 -3.34 -6.59
C GLN A 191 -3.36 -4.33 -6.35
N LEU A 192 -4.58 -3.84 -6.24
CA LEU A 192 -5.76 -4.70 -6.25
C LEU A 192 -6.02 -5.21 -7.66
N GLN A 193 -6.26 -6.50 -7.82
CA GLN A 193 -6.63 -7.14 -9.08
C GLN A 193 -7.73 -8.17 -8.79
N GLY A 194 -8.97 -7.82 -9.05
CA GLY A 194 -10.13 -8.64 -8.71
C GLY A 194 -10.26 -8.86 -7.21
N ASP A 195 -9.94 -10.06 -6.72
CA ASP A 195 -10.09 -10.46 -5.32
C ASP A 195 -8.76 -10.64 -4.58
N ALA A 196 -7.66 -10.14 -5.14
CA ALA A 196 -6.34 -10.29 -4.56
C ALA A 196 -5.50 -9.03 -4.69
N PHE A 197 -4.66 -8.79 -3.69
CA PHE A 197 -3.58 -7.84 -3.80
C PHE A 197 -2.34 -8.51 -4.39
N VAL A 198 -1.80 -7.90 -5.44
CA VAL A 198 -0.57 -8.33 -6.11
C VAL A 198 0.55 -7.37 -5.75
N ASP A 199 1.68 -7.91 -5.31
CA ASP A 199 2.89 -7.12 -5.09
C ASP A 199 3.48 -6.68 -6.43
N VAL A 200 3.50 -5.39 -6.64
CA VAL A 200 3.99 -4.76 -7.87
C VAL A 200 5.24 -3.91 -7.64
N THR A 201 5.85 -4.04 -6.47
CA THR A 201 6.99 -3.23 -5.98
C THR A 201 8.13 -3.13 -7.00
N HIS A 202 8.43 -4.23 -7.70
CA HIS A 202 9.56 -4.31 -8.63
C HIS A 202 9.29 -3.78 -10.03
N ARG A 203 8.06 -3.30 -10.33
CA ARG A 203 7.75 -2.79 -11.67
C ARG A 203 8.55 -1.53 -11.98
N PRO A 204 9.07 -1.38 -13.21
CA PRO A 204 9.93 -0.26 -13.58
C PRO A 204 9.34 1.13 -13.36
N GLU A 205 8.02 1.28 -13.48
CA GLU A 205 7.31 2.54 -13.29
C GLU A 205 7.42 3.09 -11.86
N PHE A 206 7.72 2.25 -10.86
CA PHE A 206 7.89 2.67 -9.47
C PHE A 206 9.34 3.07 -9.11
N LYS A 207 10.31 2.91 -10.01
CA LYS A 207 11.70 3.35 -9.76
C LYS A 207 11.82 4.80 -9.28
N PRO A 208 11.06 5.79 -9.81
CA PRO A 208 11.10 7.15 -9.28
C PRO A 208 10.69 7.26 -7.81
N LEU A 209 9.73 6.44 -7.35
CA LEU A 209 9.30 6.39 -5.95
C LEU A 209 10.41 5.84 -5.06
N HIS A 210 11.05 4.74 -5.47
CA HIS A 210 12.18 4.16 -4.74
C HIS A 210 13.39 5.09 -4.70
N ARG A 211 13.66 5.85 -5.77
CA ARG A 211 14.71 6.89 -5.77
C ARG A 211 14.40 8.01 -4.76
N ARG A 212 13.15 8.45 -4.64
CA ARG A 212 12.76 9.41 -3.59
C ARG A 212 12.99 8.86 -2.18
N LYS A 213 12.74 7.55 -1.95
CA LYS A 213 13.07 6.90 -0.65
C LYS A 213 14.59 6.96 -0.40
N LEU A 214 15.42 6.60 -1.37
CA LEU A 214 16.89 6.70 -1.26
C LEU A 214 17.37 8.13 -0.98
N GLN A 215 16.78 9.14 -1.62
CA GLN A 215 17.09 10.55 -1.35
C GLN A 215 16.77 10.93 0.11
N ARG A 216 15.62 10.50 0.64
CA ARG A 216 15.26 10.71 2.06
C ARG A 216 16.23 10.00 3.00
N MET A 217 16.63 8.76 2.69
CA MET A 217 17.65 8.03 3.47
C MET A 217 18.97 8.77 3.50
N ALA A 218 19.43 9.26 2.36
CA ALA A 218 20.68 10.02 2.26
C ALA A 218 20.62 11.35 3.04
N ALA A 219 19.50 12.08 2.96
CA ALA A 219 19.29 13.32 3.70
C ALA A 219 19.28 13.08 5.21
N TRP A 220 18.54 12.07 5.68
CA TRP A 220 18.49 11.70 7.09
C TRP A 220 19.89 11.30 7.61
N PHE A 221 20.61 10.49 6.86
CA PHE A 221 21.95 10.07 7.24
C PHE A 221 22.90 11.26 7.38
N LYS A 222 22.85 12.20 6.44
CA LYS A 222 23.66 13.43 6.49
C LYS A 222 23.30 14.31 7.69
N GLU A 223 22.02 14.44 8.00
CA GLU A 223 21.54 15.28 9.11
C GLU A 223 21.87 14.70 10.48
N LYS A 224 21.64 13.40 10.68
CA LYS A 224 21.78 12.77 11.99
C LYS A 224 23.18 12.27 12.28
N SER A 225 24.02 12.08 11.25
CA SER A 225 25.35 11.47 11.38
C SER A 225 25.39 10.27 12.34
N PRO A 226 24.40 9.38 12.31
CA PRO A 226 24.43 8.18 13.12
C PRO A 226 25.60 7.33 12.64
N GLY A 227 26.17 6.52 13.50
CA GLY A 227 27.01 5.40 13.03
C GLY A 227 26.23 4.61 11.96
N PHE A 228 26.92 3.93 11.07
CA PHE A 228 26.24 3.03 10.14
C PHE A 228 25.63 1.87 10.92
N GLN A 229 24.31 1.76 10.85
CA GLN A 229 23.54 0.73 11.49
C GLN A 229 23.19 -0.33 10.45
N ASN A 230 23.33 -1.60 10.79
CA ASN A 230 23.05 -2.70 9.86
C ASN A 230 21.60 -2.71 9.37
N GLY A 231 20.65 -2.30 10.22
CA GLY A 231 19.25 -2.14 9.84
C GLY A 231 19.03 -1.07 8.77
N PHE A 232 19.74 0.07 8.88
CA PHE A 232 19.72 1.11 7.83
C PHE A 232 20.35 0.60 6.53
N LEU A 233 21.52 -0.06 6.61
CA LEU A 233 22.23 -0.59 5.45
C LEU A 233 21.43 -1.67 4.72
N ALA A 234 20.70 -2.53 5.45
CA ALA A 234 19.81 -3.52 4.85
C ALA A 234 18.73 -2.86 3.96
N GLY A 235 18.04 -1.87 4.50
CA GLY A 235 17.05 -1.10 3.74
C GLY A 235 17.65 -0.32 2.58
N TYR A 236 18.85 0.21 2.75
CA TYR A 236 19.57 0.92 1.68
C TYR A 236 19.88 0.01 0.50
N VAL A 237 20.44 -1.18 0.75
CA VAL A 237 20.74 -2.17 -0.31
C VAL A 237 19.48 -2.62 -1.03
N ALA A 238 18.40 -2.90 -0.29
CA ALA A 238 17.11 -3.28 -0.88
C ALA A 238 16.56 -2.19 -1.80
N ASN A 239 16.57 -0.92 -1.36
CA ASN A 239 16.12 0.21 -2.21
C ASN A 239 17.04 0.42 -3.42
N LYS A 240 18.34 0.17 -3.30
CA LYS A 240 19.29 0.19 -4.43
C LYS A 240 18.98 -0.92 -5.43
N ALA A 241 18.63 -2.13 -4.97
CA ALA A 241 18.18 -3.21 -5.83
C ALA A 241 16.93 -2.82 -6.63
N LEU A 242 15.92 -2.20 -5.98
CA LEU A 242 14.68 -1.76 -6.64
C LEU A 242 14.90 -0.72 -7.74
N VAL A 243 15.98 0.04 -7.72
CA VAL A 243 16.30 1.00 -8.81
C VAL A 243 17.31 0.47 -9.82
N GLY A 244 17.79 -0.76 -9.66
CA GLY A 244 18.76 -1.39 -10.56
C GLY A 244 20.21 -1.05 -10.23
N GLU A 245 20.50 -0.66 -9.00
CA GLU A 245 21.83 -0.21 -8.55
C GLU A 245 22.37 -1.10 -7.41
N LEU A 246 22.06 -2.42 -7.45
CA LEU A 246 22.42 -3.36 -6.39
C LEU A 246 23.91 -3.34 -6.07
N TYR A 247 24.77 -3.38 -7.09
CA TYR A 247 26.24 -3.46 -6.89
C TYR A 247 26.79 -2.22 -6.15
N ASP A 248 26.33 -1.02 -6.52
CA ASP A 248 26.72 0.21 -5.78
C ASP A 248 26.22 0.15 -4.33
N GLY A 249 24.99 -0.30 -4.12
CA GLY A 249 24.45 -0.47 -2.76
C GLY A 249 25.22 -1.47 -1.93
N TRP A 250 25.58 -2.60 -2.52
CA TRP A 250 26.32 -3.66 -1.86
C TRP A 250 27.73 -3.24 -1.49
N ASP A 251 28.45 -2.63 -2.44
CA ASP A 251 29.82 -2.14 -2.20
C ASP A 251 29.87 -1.11 -1.06
N ARG A 252 28.95 -0.17 -1.04
CA ARG A 252 28.83 0.81 0.05
C ARG A 252 28.48 0.18 1.39
N MET A 253 27.67 -0.87 1.39
CA MET A 253 27.34 -1.63 2.60
C MET A 253 28.56 -2.36 3.13
N ILE A 254 29.31 -3.08 2.28
CA ILE A 254 30.53 -3.81 2.67
C ILE A 254 31.57 -2.88 3.34
N GLN A 255 31.70 -1.65 2.87
CA GLN A 255 32.66 -0.68 3.42
C GLN A 255 32.25 -0.10 4.78
N ARG A 256 31.01 -0.31 5.23
CA ARG A 256 30.41 0.48 6.31
C ARG A 256 29.66 -0.31 7.38
N TYR A 257 29.38 -1.59 7.15
CA TYR A 257 28.61 -2.36 8.11
C TYR A 257 29.36 -2.54 9.44
N ASP A 258 28.62 -2.61 10.52
CA ASP A 258 29.14 -2.97 11.83
C ASP A 258 29.39 -4.48 11.89
N SER A 259 30.66 -4.86 11.79
CA SER A 259 31.09 -6.26 11.85
C SER A 259 31.08 -6.85 13.27
N SER A 260 30.91 -6.01 14.30
CA SER A 260 30.83 -6.47 15.70
C SER A 260 29.42 -6.86 16.11
N SER A 261 28.40 -6.41 15.35
CA SER A 261 27.01 -6.73 15.61
C SER A 261 26.68 -8.17 15.25
N THR A 262 26.09 -8.89 16.18
CA THR A 262 25.54 -10.24 15.96
C THR A 262 24.04 -10.24 15.67
N TRP A 263 23.41 -9.06 15.64
CA TRP A 263 21.97 -8.94 15.42
C TRP A 263 21.56 -9.47 14.04
N GLY A 264 20.62 -10.38 14.02
CA GLY A 264 20.08 -10.95 12.77
C GLY A 264 20.96 -11.98 12.08
N LEU A 265 22.04 -12.45 12.75
CA LEU A 265 22.87 -13.54 12.23
C LEU A 265 22.25 -14.93 12.43
N GLU A 266 21.13 -15.02 13.17
CA GLU A 266 20.38 -16.24 13.36
C GLU A 266 19.03 -16.16 12.64
N GLU A 267 18.62 -17.25 12.03
CA GLU A 267 17.32 -17.38 11.36
C GLU A 267 16.68 -18.75 11.69
N CYS A 268 15.44 -18.71 12.15
CA CYS A 268 14.64 -19.92 12.32
C CYS A 268 13.84 -20.23 11.06
N LYS A 269 14.06 -21.36 10.45
CA LYS A 269 13.22 -21.91 9.38
C LYS A 269 12.14 -22.79 9.98
N GLY A 270 11.08 -22.16 10.47
CA GLY A 270 9.95 -22.82 11.12
C GLY A 270 9.31 -21.91 12.17
N ASN A 271 8.46 -22.50 13.00
CA ASN A 271 7.82 -21.77 14.09
C ASN A 271 8.79 -21.63 15.28
N THR A 272 8.51 -20.67 16.12
CA THR A 272 9.13 -20.54 17.45
C THR A 272 8.11 -20.94 18.52
N ASP A 273 8.61 -21.45 19.66
CA ASP A 273 7.78 -21.63 20.84
C ASP A 273 7.47 -20.29 21.55
N ASP A 274 6.70 -20.34 22.63
CA ASP A 274 6.28 -19.17 23.42
C ASP A 274 7.48 -18.42 24.05
N ASN A 275 8.64 -19.05 24.15
CA ASN A 275 9.89 -18.47 24.66
C ASN A 275 10.81 -17.97 23.53
N GLY A 276 10.34 -18.01 22.25
CA GLY A 276 11.11 -17.58 21.08
C GLY A 276 12.15 -18.62 20.60
N LYS A 277 12.18 -19.83 21.14
CA LYS A 277 13.10 -20.90 20.71
C LYS A 277 12.63 -21.47 19.38
N CYS A 278 13.53 -21.60 18.43
CA CYS A 278 13.24 -22.17 17.11
C CYS A 278 12.86 -23.64 17.24
N LEU A 279 11.67 -24.00 16.75
CA LEU A 279 11.15 -25.38 16.67
C LEU A 279 11.52 -26.06 15.34
N GLY A 280 12.06 -25.31 14.39
CA GLY A 280 12.52 -25.79 13.10
C GLY A 280 14.04 -25.82 12.97
N ARG A 281 14.52 -25.70 11.72
CA ARG A 281 15.94 -25.61 11.44
C ARG A 281 16.47 -24.22 11.76
N GLN A 282 17.43 -24.12 12.66
CA GLN A 282 18.17 -22.88 12.88
C GLN A 282 19.31 -22.75 11.86
N ILE A 283 19.46 -21.57 11.28
CA ILE A 283 20.55 -21.20 10.38
C ILE A 283 21.35 -20.10 11.07
N ASN A 284 22.68 -20.29 11.14
CA ASN A 284 23.60 -19.29 11.66
C ASN A 284 24.45 -18.77 10.49
N TYR A 285 24.48 -17.46 10.33
CA TYR A 285 25.29 -16.77 9.34
C TYR A 285 26.60 -16.28 9.96
N SER A 286 27.69 -16.35 9.21
CA SER A 286 29.00 -15.95 9.67
C SER A 286 29.18 -14.43 9.77
N SER A 287 28.34 -13.67 9.04
CA SER A 287 28.46 -12.21 8.94
C SER A 287 27.15 -11.57 8.49
N PHE A 288 27.01 -10.27 8.75
CA PHE A 288 25.88 -9.48 8.27
C PHE A 288 25.72 -9.53 6.74
N PRO A 289 26.77 -9.38 5.88
CA PRO A 289 26.60 -9.51 4.44
C PRO A 289 26.01 -10.86 4.00
N GLU A 290 26.41 -11.95 4.61
CA GLU A 290 25.86 -13.28 4.32
C GLU A 290 24.38 -13.38 4.70
N ALA A 291 24.04 -12.95 5.93
CA ALA A 291 22.67 -12.92 6.41
C ALA A 291 21.77 -12.00 5.55
N LEU A 292 22.28 -10.82 5.20
CA LEU A 292 21.57 -9.87 4.34
C LEU A 292 21.30 -10.44 2.95
N ARG A 293 22.30 -11.11 2.34
CA ARG A 293 22.12 -11.73 1.02
C ARG A 293 21.01 -12.77 1.05
N ALA A 294 21.04 -13.68 2.03
CA ALA A 294 20.01 -14.70 2.20
C ALA A 294 18.63 -14.06 2.42
N PHE A 295 18.55 -13.04 3.26
CA PHE A 295 17.30 -12.30 3.53
C PHE A 295 16.75 -11.62 2.28
N LEU A 296 17.57 -10.93 1.49
CA LEU A 296 17.13 -10.25 0.27
C LEU A 296 16.65 -11.24 -0.81
N ILE A 297 17.27 -12.44 -0.90
CA ILE A 297 16.78 -13.52 -1.76
C ILE A 297 15.42 -14.03 -1.27
N ASN A 298 15.31 -14.37 0.01
CA ASN A 298 14.09 -14.90 0.61
C ASN A 298 12.91 -13.92 0.55
N THR A 299 13.21 -12.62 0.56
CA THR A 299 12.20 -11.55 0.48
C THR A 299 11.93 -11.05 -0.94
N GLY A 300 12.68 -11.54 -1.94
CA GLY A 300 12.45 -11.27 -3.35
C GLY A 300 13.10 -9.99 -3.89
N TYR A 301 13.98 -9.33 -3.14
CA TYR A 301 14.68 -8.12 -3.60
C TYR A 301 15.80 -8.41 -4.59
N ILE A 302 16.42 -9.59 -4.48
CA ILE A 302 17.46 -10.06 -5.41
C ILE A 302 17.19 -11.51 -5.81
N LYS A 303 17.69 -11.92 -6.97
CA LYS A 303 17.62 -13.30 -7.41
C LYS A 303 18.73 -14.15 -6.76
N PRO A 304 18.57 -15.48 -6.67
CA PRO A 304 19.60 -16.38 -6.10
C PRO A 304 20.97 -16.25 -6.77
N SER A 305 21.00 -16.04 -8.09
CA SER A 305 22.23 -15.81 -8.88
C SER A 305 22.89 -14.44 -8.62
N GLY A 306 22.23 -13.54 -7.89
CA GLY A 306 22.66 -12.14 -7.75
C GLY A 306 22.36 -11.29 -8.99
N GLU A 307 21.70 -11.84 -10.01
CA GLU A 307 21.20 -11.12 -11.19
C GLU A 307 19.89 -10.39 -10.85
N GLN A 308 19.75 -9.18 -11.42
CA GLN A 308 18.55 -8.31 -11.25
C GLN A 308 17.50 -8.61 -12.31
#